data_c51d55f1cae7ea6382fa1d2e7fb1b7c9
#
_entry.id   c51d55f1cae7ea6382fa1d2e7fb1b7c9
#
_cell.length_a   1.000
_cell.length_b   1.000
_cell.length_c   1.000
_cell.angle_alpha   90.00
_cell.angle_beta   90.00
_cell.angle_gamma   90.00
#
_symmetry.space_group_name_H-M   'P 1'
#
loop_
_entity.id
_entity.type
_entity.pdbx_description
1 polymer ?
#
loop_
_entity_poly.entity_id
_entity_poly.type
_entity_poly.pdbx_seq_one_letter_code
_entity_poly.pdbx_strand_id
1 'polypeptide(L)'
;MRGLWVTAVALVFVVASALAQRDGGSQTQPVPLTFGETFTLQSEILSEVRRINVYAPPPYAQSPDTRLPVLYMPDGGMAEDFLHIAGLIQVSVGNGTMRPFLLVGIENTERRRDLTGPTQSADDKKIAPRVGGSAAFRRFIRSELMPIVNTRYRTTPETAIMGESLAGLFVVETLFVEPDLFDTYIAFDPSLWWNNKELLEKAGSRSGASGKQQRTLYLASSDEKDLSLLTQQLADRLRKNAPADLRLHYEPMPQETHATIYHPAALQALRRLFKPGR
;
A
#
# COMPACT_ATOMS: atom_id res chain seq x y z
N MET A 1 -94.69 -52.46 -7.20
CA MET A 1 -93.61 -53.04 -7.99
C MET A 1 -92.55 -51.98 -8.14
N ARG A 2 -91.39 -52.29 -7.60
CA ARG A 2 -90.36 -51.30 -7.35
C ARG A 2 -89.34 -51.26 -8.52
N GLY A 3 -89.19 -50.11 -9.17
CA GLY A 3 -88.18 -49.92 -10.22
C GLY A 3 -86.86 -49.45 -9.62
N LEU A 4 -85.80 -50.19 -9.91
CA LEU A 4 -84.39 -49.80 -9.55
C LEU A 4 -83.88 -48.86 -10.61
N TRP A 5 -83.46 -47.69 -10.16
CA TRP A 5 -82.64 -46.74 -10.94
C TRP A 5 -81.16 -47.03 -10.69
N VAL A 6 -80.46 -47.44 -11.73
CA VAL A 6 -78.96 -47.57 -11.70
C VAL A 6 -78.40 -46.30 -12.20
N THR A 7 -77.76 -45.62 -11.30
CA THR A 7 -77.03 -44.37 -11.63
C THR A 7 -75.58 -44.74 -12.01
N ALA A 8 -75.26 -44.53 -13.29
CA ALA A 8 -73.87 -44.67 -13.79
C ALA A 8 -73.09 -43.47 -13.44
N VAL A 9 -72.06 -43.67 -12.62
CA VAL A 9 -71.01 -42.63 -12.28
C VAL A 9 -69.92 -42.72 -13.34
N ALA A 10 -69.85 -41.74 -14.21
CA ALA A 10 -68.72 -41.59 -15.15
C ALA A 10 -67.49 -40.97 -14.42
N LEU A 11 -66.47 -41.75 -14.29
CA LEU A 11 -65.19 -41.29 -13.75
C LEU A 11 -64.39 -40.56 -14.85
N VAL A 12 -64.30 -39.26 -14.77
CA VAL A 12 -63.49 -38.46 -15.69
C VAL A 12 -62.05 -38.43 -15.12
N PHE A 13 -61.14 -39.16 -15.75
CA PHE A 13 -59.68 -39.03 -15.48
C PHE A 13 -59.19 -37.77 -16.14
N VAL A 14 -58.88 -36.74 -15.30
CA VAL A 14 -58.13 -35.59 -15.73
C VAL A 14 -56.66 -35.97 -15.67
N VAL A 15 -56.04 -36.25 -16.82
CA VAL A 15 -54.61 -36.40 -16.95
C VAL A 15 -54.01 -35.00 -16.92
N ALA A 16 -53.52 -34.59 -15.76
CA ALA A 16 -52.70 -33.38 -15.61
C ALA A 16 -51.33 -33.66 -16.24
N SER A 17 -51.11 -33.19 -17.46
CA SER A 17 -49.81 -33.14 -18.09
C SER A 17 -48.98 -32.10 -17.34
N ALA A 18 -48.13 -32.55 -16.43
CA ALA A 18 -47.09 -31.72 -15.85
C ALA A 18 -46.07 -31.36 -16.96
N LEU A 19 -46.28 -30.24 -17.62
CA LEU A 19 -45.23 -29.58 -18.37
C LEU A 19 -44.14 -29.17 -17.35
N ALA A 20 -43.11 -30.00 -17.27
CA ALA A 20 -41.87 -29.58 -16.61
C ALA A 20 -41.34 -28.36 -17.37
N GLN A 21 -41.58 -27.18 -16.85
CA GLN A 21 -40.85 -25.96 -17.23
C GLN A 21 -39.37 -26.27 -16.99
N ARG A 22 -38.66 -26.57 -18.06
CA ARG A 22 -37.21 -26.45 -18.08
C ARG A 22 -36.94 -24.96 -17.91
N ASP A 23 -36.63 -24.55 -16.68
CA ASP A 23 -36.07 -23.24 -16.41
C ASP A 23 -34.84 -23.10 -17.29
N GLY A 24 -35.03 -22.30 -18.32
CA GLY A 24 -34.00 -21.97 -19.28
C GLY A 24 -32.87 -21.27 -18.57
N GLY A 25 -31.68 -21.71 -18.92
CA GLY A 25 -30.45 -20.96 -18.81
C GLY A 25 -30.23 -20.23 -17.50
N SER A 26 -29.43 -20.78 -16.60
CA SER A 26 -28.76 -20.02 -15.56
C SER A 26 -28.08 -18.80 -16.21
N GLN A 27 -28.77 -17.68 -16.21
CA GLN A 27 -28.11 -16.40 -16.52
C GLN A 27 -27.13 -16.16 -15.41
N THR A 28 -25.87 -16.46 -15.67
CA THR A 28 -24.77 -16.11 -14.76
C THR A 28 -24.67 -14.60 -14.72
N GLN A 29 -25.30 -14.01 -13.73
CA GLN A 29 -25.12 -12.57 -13.46
C GLN A 29 -23.67 -12.34 -13.01
N PRO A 30 -22.94 -11.38 -13.58
CA PRO A 30 -21.61 -11.06 -13.12
C PRO A 30 -21.68 -10.55 -11.67
N VAL A 31 -20.78 -11.06 -10.83
CA VAL A 31 -20.66 -10.66 -9.43
C VAL A 31 -19.37 -9.87 -9.28
N PRO A 32 -19.37 -8.72 -8.57
CA PRO A 32 -18.14 -7.97 -8.32
C PRO A 32 -17.08 -8.81 -7.62
N LEU A 33 -15.83 -8.70 -8.07
CA LEU A 33 -14.69 -9.22 -7.33
C LEU A 33 -14.34 -8.24 -6.22
N THR A 34 -14.54 -8.65 -4.97
CA THR A 34 -14.13 -7.85 -3.82
C THR A 34 -12.65 -8.09 -3.54
N PHE A 35 -11.85 -7.03 -3.62
CA PHE A 35 -10.41 -7.10 -3.42
C PHE A 35 -9.95 -6.49 -2.09
N GLY A 36 -10.62 -5.45 -1.61
CA GLY A 36 -10.31 -4.73 -0.40
C GLY A 36 -11.44 -3.78 -0.01
N GLU A 37 -11.11 -2.81 0.81
CA GLU A 37 -12.04 -1.79 1.27
C GLU A 37 -11.52 -0.39 0.91
N THR A 38 -12.45 0.54 0.72
CA THR A 38 -12.12 1.97 0.57
C THR A 38 -12.97 2.78 1.53
N PHE A 39 -12.37 3.83 2.09
CA PHE A 39 -13.11 4.84 2.86
C PHE A 39 -12.56 6.23 2.60
N THR A 40 -13.35 7.24 2.92
CA THR A 40 -12.92 8.65 2.87
C THR A 40 -12.68 9.16 4.28
N LEU A 41 -11.67 10.02 4.41
CA LEU A 41 -11.29 10.70 5.63
C LEU A 41 -11.24 12.20 5.37
N GLN A 42 -12.08 12.98 6.06
CA GLN A 42 -11.94 14.43 6.08
C GLN A 42 -10.71 14.77 6.92
N SER A 43 -9.70 15.32 6.30
CA SER A 43 -8.49 15.78 6.98
C SER A 43 -8.63 17.25 7.38
N GLU A 44 -8.48 17.53 8.64
CA GLU A 44 -8.36 18.90 9.18
C GLU A 44 -6.99 19.49 8.82
N ILE A 45 -5.94 18.68 8.91
CA ILE A 45 -4.55 19.09 8.64
C ILE A 45 -4.36 19.50 7.20
N LEU A 46 -4.93 18.74 6.26
CA LEU A 46 -4.80 19.01 4.82
C LEU A 46 -5.95 19.84 4.25
N SER A 47 -7.02 20.06 5.05
CA SER A 47 -8.25 20.78 4.66
C SER A 47 -8.90 20.18 3.40
N GLU A 48 -8.87 18.85 3.27
CA GLU A 48 -9.43 18.14 2.11
C GLU A 48 -9.88 16.72 2.48
N VAL A 49 -10.68 16.11 1.62
CA VAL A 49 -11.07 14.71 1.75
C VAL A 49 -9.98 13.82 1.13
N ARG A 50 -9.51 12.84 1.90
CA ARG A 50 -8.57 11.81 1.42
C ARG A 50 -9.30 10.49 1.25
N ARG A 51 -9.01 9.79 0.15
CA ARG A 51 -9.44 8.41 -0.06
C ARG A 51 -8.35 7.46 0.40
N ILE A 52 -8.77 6.46 1.16
CA ILE A 52 -7.87 5.46 1.73
C ILE A 52 -8.35 4.08 1.27
N ASN A 53 -7.45 3.32 0.68
CA ASN A 53 -7.69 1.95 0.23
C ASN A 53 -6.98 0.98 1.17
N VAL A 54 -7.67 -0.09 1.56
CA VAL A 54 -7.10 -1.09 2.49
C VAL A 54 -7.25 -2.48 1.92
N TYR A 55 -6.13 -3.21 1.88
CA TYR A 55 -6.11 -4.64 1.58
C TYR A 55 -5.72 -5.42 2.82
N ALA A 56 -6.56 -6.37 3.21
CA ALA A 56 -6.30 -7.31 4.29
C ALA A 56 -6.06 -8.71 3.71
N PRO A 57 -4.88 -9.32 3.92
CA PRO A 57 -4.60 -10.66 3.41
C PRO A 57 -5.46 -11.73 4.14
N PRO A 58 -5.68 -12.93 3.51
CA PRO A 58 -6.59 -13.95 4.02
C PRO A 58 -6.44 -14.32 5.50
N PRO A 59 -5.23 -14.41 6.11
CA PRO A 59 -5.11 -14.72 7.54
C PRO A 59 -5.84 -13.74 8.47
N TYR A 60 -6.04 -12.50 8.03
CA TYR A 60 -6.78 -11.50 8.80
C TYR A 60 -8.27 -11.84 8.95
N ALA A 61 -8.89 -12.38 7.90
CA ALA A 61 -10.31 -12.77 7.91
C ALA A 61 -10.52 -14.14 8.59
N GLN A 62 -9.50 -15.00 8.62
CA GLN A 62 -9.60 -16.37 9.13
C GLN A 62 -9.68 -16.45 10.66
N SER A 63 -9.21 -15.43 11.39
CA SER A 63 -9.27 -15.41 12.85
C SER A 63 -9.58 -13.99 13.36
N PRO A 64 -10.58 -13.86 14.27
CA PRO A 64 -10.91 -12.57 14.88
C PRO A 64 -9.80 -12.03 15.79
N ASP A 65 -8.89 -12.89 16.25
CA ASP A 65 -7.79 -12.49 17.13
C ASP A 65 -6.53 -12.07 16.37
N THR A 66 -6.48 -12.32 15.06
CA THR A 66 -5.33 -11.96 14.24
C THR A 66 -5.17 -10.45 14.18
N ARG A 67 -4.01 -9.97 14.65
CA ARG A 67 -3.55 -8.57 14.50
C ARG A 67 -2.39 -8.53 13.52
N LEU A 68 -2.39 -7.57 12.62
CA LEU A 68 -1.37 -7.46 11.58
C LEU A 68 -0.62 -6.12 11.69
N PRO A 69 0.69 -6.12 11.38
CA PRO A 69 1.40 -4.87 11.13
C PRO A 69 0.84 -4.16 9.89
N VAL A 70 1.13 -2.87 9.78
CA VAL A 70 0.57 -2.02 8.71
C VAL A 70 1.68 -1.52 7.80
N LEU A 71 1.52 -1.74 6.50
CA LEU A 71 2.33 -1.14 5.44
C LEU A 71 1.53 0.03 4.84
N TYR A 72 2.04 1.24 5.00
CA TYR A 72 1.49 2.43 4.38
C TYR A 72 2.16 2.68 3.02
N MET A 73 1.39 3.19 2.05
CA MET A 73 1.93 3.61 0.77
C MET A 73 1.23 4.87 0.25
N PRO A 74 1.97 5.95 -0.05
CA PRO A 74 1.53 6.96 -0.99
C PRO A 74 1.35 6.35 -2.39
N ASP A 75 0.77 7.09 -3.33
CA ASP A 75 0.41 6.55 -4.64
C ASP A 75 -0.51 5.31 -4.51
N GLY A 76 -1.39 5.34 -3.51
CA GLY A 76 -2.21 4.20 -3.09
C GLY A 76 -3.63 4.19 -3.66
N GLY A 77 -3.88 4.88 -4.75
CA GLY A 77 -5.15 4.87 -5.47
C GLY A 77 -5.35 3.60 -6.31
N MET A 78 -6.61 3.31 -6.66
CA MET A 78 -6.95 2.17 -7.52
C MET A 78 -6.42 2.31 -8.95
N ALA A 79 -6.20 3.54 -9.43
CA ALA A 79 -5.56 3.85 -10.71
C ALA A 79 -4.05 4.14 -10.57
N GLU A 80 -3.52 3.95 -9.37
CA GLU A 80 -2.11 4.12 -9.02
C GLU A 80 -1.51 2.74 -8.68
N ASP A 81 -0.64 2.64 -7.68
CA ASP A 81 0.13 1.44 -7.41
C ASP A 81 -0.53 0.45 -6.42
N PHE A 82 -1.71 0.77 -5.89
CA PHE A 82 -2.35 -0.04 -4.85
C PHE A 82 -2.57 -1.49 -5.26
N LEU A 83 -3.13 -1.73 -6.47
CA LEU A 83 -3.50 -3.07 -6.90
C LEU A 83 -2.30 -3.99 -7.07
N HIS A 84 -1.20 -3.48 -7.66
CA HIS A 84 -0.05 -4.34 -7.89
C HIS A 84 0.69 -4.66 -6.58
N ILE A 85 0.78 -3.73 -5.63
CA ILE A 85 1.38 -4.00 -4.32
C ILE A 85 0.52 -4.95 -3.49
N ALA A 86 -0.79 -4.77 -3.49
CA ALA A 86 -1.68 -5.70 -2.82
C ALA A 86 -1.62 -7.12 -3.43
N GLY A 87 -1.47 -7.24 -4.76
CA GLY A 87 -1.23 -8.51 -5.43
C GLY A 87 0.10 -9.16 -5.03
N LEU A 88 1.17 -8.38 -4.87
CA LEU A 88 2.46 -8.87 -4.37
C LEU A 88 2.35 -9.38 -2.91
N ILE A 89 1.63 -8.68 -2.06
CA ILE A 89 1.35 -9.13 -0.68
C ILE A 89 0.52 -10.41 -0.72
N GLN A 90 -0.55 -10.45 -1.51
CA GLN A 90 -1.42 -11.61 -1.64
C GLN A 90 -0.62 -12.87 -2.00
N VAL A 91 0.17 -12.80 -3.08
CA VAL A 91 0.93 -13.97 -3.55
C VAL A 91 2.04 -14.36 -2.57
N SER A 92 2.72 -13.39 -1.95
CA SER A 92 3.84 -13.65 -1.05
C SER A 92 3.40 -14.20 0.30
N VAL A 93 2.25 -13.76 0.81
CA VAL A 93 1.61 -14.35 2.00
C VAL A 93 1.07 -15.74 1.67
N GLY A 94 0.40 -15.91 0.52
CA GLY A 94 -0.19 -17.18 0.12
C GLY A 94 0.84 -18.30 -0.09
N ASN A 95 2.05 -17.97 -0.57
CA ASN A 95 3.12 -18.96 -0.77
C ASN A 95 4.14 -19.03 0.41
N GLY A 96 3.88 -18.32 1.51
CA GLY A 96 4.69 -18.38 2.72
C GLY A 96 6.06 -17.69 2.60
N THR A 97 6.27 -16.79 1.65
CA THR A 97 7.53 -16.04 1.50
C THR A 97 7.55 -14.70 2.20
N MET A 98 6.39 -14.25 2.70
CA MET A 98 6.19 -13.03 3.47
C MET A 98 5.18 -13.27 4.59
N ARG A 99 5.41 -12.73 5.79
CA ARG A 99 4.38 -12.68 6.84
C ARG A 99 3.32 -11.64 6.49
N PRO A 100 2.07 -11.80 6.95
CA PRO A 100 0.97 -10.94 6.55
C PRO A 100 1.11 -9.51 7.10
N PHE A 101 0.75 -8.54 6.26
CA PHE A 101 0.58 -7.11 6.58
C PHE A 101 -0.76 -6.63 6.07
N LEU A 102 -1.39 -5.70 6.79
CA LEU A 102 -2.40 -4.83 6.21
C LEU A 102 -1.70 -3.84 5.28
N LEU A 103 -2.22 -3.64 4.08
CA LEU A 103 -1.78 -2.57 3.19
C LEU A 103 -2.76 -1.40 3.30
N VAL A 104 -2.24 -0.21 3.54
CA VAL A 104 -3.01 1.05 3.59
C VAL A 104 -2.47 1.98 2.51
N GLY A 105 -3.21 2.08 1.42
CA GLY A 105 -2.92 2.97 0.30
C GLY A 105 -3.58 4.33 0.50
N ILE A 106 -2.80 5.39 0.31
CA ILE A 106 -3.23 6.78 0.38
C ILE A 106 -3.32 7.32 -1.04
N GLU A 107 -4.55 7.47 -1.57
CA GLU A 107 -4.77 8.00 -2.91
C GLU A 107 -4.32 9.47 -3.01
N ASN A 108 -3.67 9.83 -4.10
CA ASN A 108 -3.21 11.19 -4.30
C ASN A 108 -4.37 12.16 -4.59
N THR A 109 -4.24 13.37 -4.05
CA THR A 109 -4.97 14.56 -4.48
C THR A 109 -4.01 15.50 -5.20
N GLU A 110 -2.97 15.95 -4.52
CA GLU A 110 -1.90 16.76 -5.08
C GLU A 110 -0.54 16.11 -4.79
N ARG A 111 -0.23 15.10 -5.57
CA ARG A 111 0.96 14.25 -5.39
C ARG A 111 2.24 15.04 -5.13
N ARG A 112 2.50 16.06 -5.95
CA ARG A 112 3.75 16.83 -5.86
C ARG A 112 3.78 17.76 -4.64
N ARG A 113 2.65 18.28 -4.21
CA ARG A 113 2.54 19.03 -2.96
C ARG A 113 2.88 18.12 -1.76
N ASP A 114 2.24 16.95 -1.71
CA ASP A 114 2.26 16.08 -0.53
C ASP A 114 3.59 15.34 -0.35
N LEU A 115 4.25 15.00 -1.47
CA LEU A 115 5.43 14.14 -1.44
C LEU A 115 6.76 14.90 -1.50
N THR A 116 6.73 16.24 -1.53
CA THR A 116 7.94 17.06 -1.59
C THR A 116 8.06 18.01 -0.40
N GLY A 117 9.28 18.16 0.08
CA GLY A 117 9.63 19.20 1.05
C GLY A 117 9.73 20.59 0.38
N PRO A 118 9.85 21.66 1.17
CA PRO A 118 10.13 22.99 0.66
C PRO A 118 11.35 23.00 -0.26
N THR A 119 11.30 23.83 -1.32
CA THR A 119 12.42 23.97 -2.25
C THR A 119 12.77 25.43 -2.52
N GLN A 120 14.07 25.71 -2.71
CA GLN A 120 14.60 26.98 -3.20
C GLN A 120 14.90 26.90 -4.71
N SER A 121 14.91 25.71 -5.30
CA SER A 121 15.13 25.50 -6.73
C SER A 121 14.00 26.09 -7.56
N ALA A 122 14.36 26.95 -8.53
CA ALA A 122 13.39 27.50 -9.47
C ALA A 122 12.85 26.42 -10.41
N ASP A 123 13.65 25.40 -10.73
CA ASP A 123 13.24 24.31 -11.61
C ASP A 123 12.25 23.37 -10.91
N ASP A 124 12.45 23.07 -9.65
CA ASP A 124 11.47 22.31 -8.85
C ASP A 124 10.10 23.00 -8.83
N LYS A 125 10.10 24.35 -8.67
CA LYS A 125 8.86 25.15 -8.64
C LYS A 125 8.11 25.15 -9.96
N LYS A 126 8.79 24.87 -11.09
CA LYS A 126 8.16 24.74 -12.41
C LYS A 126 7.42 23.40 -12.59
N ILE A 127 7.79 22.37 -11.83
CA ILE A 127 7.25 21.01 -11.99
C ILE A 127 5.77 20.96 -11.59
N ALA A 128 5.36 21.74 -10.59
CA ALA A 128 3.98 21.81 -10.16
C ALA A 128 3.67 23.17 -9.53
N PRO A 129 2.40 23.63 -9.61
CA PRO A 129 1.99 24.91 -9.01
C PRO A 129 2.10 24.90 -7.47
N ARG A 130 1.94 23.74 -6.84
CA ARG A 130 2.07 23.58 -5.40
C ARG A 130 3.04 22.44 -5.06
N VAL A 131 4.02 22.75 -4.21
CA VAL A 131 5.06 21.84 -3.71
C VAL A 131 5.34 22.17 -2.24
N GLY A 132 6.09 21.32 -1.55
CA GLY A 132 6.60 21.63 -0.20
C GLY A 132 5.65 21.29 0.94
N GLY A 133 4.67 20.44 0.72
CA GLY A 133 3.66 20.05 1.72
C GLY A 133 3.97 18.79 2.51
N SER A 134 5.14 18.15 2.33
CA SER A 134 5.48 16.86 2.94
C SER A 134 5.35 16.86 4.48
N ALA A 135 5.65 17.97 5.13
CA ALA A 135 5.49 18.09 6.58
C ALA A 135 4.01 18.02 7.03
N ALA A 136 3.10 18.63 6.28
CA ALA A 136 1.67 18.54 6.56
C ALA A 136 1.16 17.12 6.27
N PHE A 137 1.65 16.49 5.19
CA PHE A 137 1.26 15.12 4.84
C PHE A 137 1.76 14.10 5.88
N ARG A 138 2.98 14.25 6.43
CA ARG A 138 3.45 13.43 7.58
C ARG A 138 2.55 13.59 8.80
N ARG A 139 2.20 14.84 9.15
CA ARG A 139 1.30 15.09 10.29
C ARG A 139 -0.08 14.46 10.07
N PHE A 140 -0.63 14.54 8.85
CA PHE A 140 -1.88 13.87 8.50
C PHE A 140 -1.76 12.34 8.74
N ILE A 141 -0.69 11.71 8.24
CA ILE A 141 -0.48 10.27 8.44
C ILE A 141 -0.40 9.95 9.94
N ARG A 142 0.43 10.69 10.71
CA ARG A 142 0.65 10.43 12.13
C ARG A 142 -0.60 10.66 12.97
N SER A 143 -1.27 11.80 12.76
CA SER A 143 -2.25 12.31 13.72
C SER A 143 -3.69 12.03 13.34
N GLU A 144 -3.98 11.75 12.07
CA GLU A 144 -5.33 11.47 11.58
C GLU A 144 -5.48 10.06 11.03
N LEU A 145 -4.62 9.65 10.09
CA LEU A 145 -4.77 8.37 9.41
C LEU A 145 -4.45 7.17 10.33
N MET A 146 -3.27 7.15 10.96
CA MET A 146 -2.85 6.02 11.82
C MET A 146 -3.84 5.74 12.96
N PRO A 147 -4.35 6.73 13.70
CA PRO A 147 -5.37 6.50 14.73
C PRO A 147 -6.65 5.87 14.19
N ILE A 148 -7.11 6.32 13.01
CA ILE A 148 -8.31 5.77 12.37
C ILE A 148 -8.06 4.33 11.93
N VAL A 149 -6.92 4.03 11.30
CA VAL A 149 -6.55 2.66 10.91
C VAL A 149 -6.52 1.75 12.14
N ASN A 150 -5.89 2.18 13.23
CA ASN A 150 -5.80 1.39 14.47
C ASN A 150 -7.16 1.18 15.15
N THR A 151 -8.11 2.08 14.95
CA THR A 151 -9.47 1.94 15.48
C THR A 151 -10.33 1.01 14.62
N ARG A 152 -10.15 1.07 13.30
CA ARG A 152 -10.98 0.29 12.35
C ARG A 152 -10.48 -1.14 12.17
N TYR A 153 -9.17 -1.36 12.31
CA TYR A 153 -8.54 -2.64 12.01
C TYR A 153 -7.77 -3.17 13.23
N ARG A 154 -7.64 -4.48 13.30
CA ARG A 154 -6.83 -5.15 14.31
C ARG A 154 -5.37 -5.08 13.91
N THR A 155 -4.67 -4.09 14.41
CA THR A 155 -3.26 -3.81 14.10
C THR A 155 -2.33 -4.20 15.22
N THR A 156 -1.06 -4.44 14.88
CA THR A 156 0.06 -4.44 15.82
C THR A 156 0.72 -3.05 15.82
N PRO A 157 1.61 -2.73 16.78
CA PRO A 157 2.35 -1.46 16.76
C PRO A 157 3.33 -1.32 15.59
N GLU A 158 3.73 -2.44 14.95
CA GLU A 158 4.71 -2.41 13.87
C GLU A 158 4.16 -1.74 12.61
N THR A 159 4.93 -0.79 12.06
CA THR A 159 4.56 -0.02 10.87
C THR A 159 5.68 0.04 9.85
N ALA A 160 5.31 0.09 8.58
CA ALA A 160 6.22 0.29 7.47
C ALA A 160 5.64 1.31 6.48
N ILE A 161 6.52 1.95 5.71
CA ILE A 161 6.13 2.80 4.57
C ILE A 161 6.94 2.43 3.34
N MET A 162 6.29 2.47 2.17
CA MET A 162 6.92 2.16 0.88
C MET A 162 6.50 3.18 -0.18
N GLY A 163 7.44 3.53 -1.06
CA GLY A 163 7.15 4.42 -2.19
C GLY A 163 8.27 4.46 -3.22
N GLU A 164 7.92 4.90 -4.42
CA GLU A 164 8.80 5.03 -5.57
C GLU A 164 8.86 6.49 -6.03
N SER A 165 9.98 6.91 -6.60
CA SER A 165 10.14 8.25 -7.19
C SER A 165 9.96 9.37 -6.14
N LEU A 166 8.98 10.27 -6.30
CA LEU A 166 8.65 11.29 -5.28
C LEU A 166 8.11 10.67 -3.98
N ALA A 167 7.38 9.55 -4.05
CA ALA A 167 7.00 8.81 -2.84
C ALA A 167 8.24 8.20 -2.16
N GLY A 168 9.23 7.74 -2.92
CA GLY A 168 10.53 7.33 -2.41
C GLY A 168 11.29 8.49 -1.73
N LEU A 169 11.25 9.69 -2.32
CA LEU A 169 11.78 10.91 -1.68
C LEU A 169 11.12 11.17 -0.33
N PHE A 170 9.78 11.14 -0.29
CA PHE A 170 9.00 11.33 0.94
C PHE A 170 9.36 10.29 2.02
N VAL A 171 9.55 9.03 1.63
CA VAL A 171 9.97 7.96 2.53
C VAL A 171 11.33 8.27 3.15
N VAL A 172 12.34 8.65 2.34
CA VAL A 172 13.69 8.98 2.83
C VAL A 172 13.67 10.26 3.67
N GLU A 173 12.95 11.29 3.23
CA GLU A 173 12.78 12.53 4.01
C GLU A 173 12.16 12.24 5.38
N THR A 174 11.13 11.39 5.42
CA THR A 174 10.45 11.02 6.67
C THR A 174 11.39 10.30 7.63
N LEU A 175 12.21 9.37 7.15
CA LEU A 175 13.24 8.74 7.98
C LEU A 175 14.18 9.75 8.62
N PHE A 176 14.54 10.82 7.91
CA PHE A 176 15.48 11.82 8.43
C PHE A 176 14.84 12.88 9.33
N VAL A 177 13.56 13.18 9.13
CA VAL A 177 12.86 14.25 9.86
C VAL A 177 12.10 13.70 11.07
N GLU A 178 11.44 12.56 10.89
CA GLU A 178 10.60 11.90 11.89
C GLU A 178 10.88 10.39 11.92
N PRO A 179 12.10 9.97 12.34
CA PRO A 179 12.55 8.58 12.25
C PRO A 179 11.73 7.59 13.08
N ASP A 180 10.91 8.06 14.00
CA ASP A 180 10.03 7.29 14.87
C ASP A 180 8.61 7.12 14.31
N LEU A 181 8.34 7.62 13.09
CA LEU A 181 7.03 7.46 12.47
C LEU A 181 6.79 6.04 11.97
N PHE A 182 7.84 5.37 11.48
CA PHE A 182 7.78 3.99 11.01
C PHE A 182 8.99 3.18 11.50
N ASP A 183 8.83 1.85 11.57
CA ASP A 183 9.92 0.92 11.88
C ASP A 183 10.72 0.56 10.61
N THR A 184 10.05 0.51 9.46
CA THR A 184 10.64 0.14 8.18
C THR A 184 10.30 1.15 7.08
N TYR A 185 11.32 1.59 6.38
CA TYR A 185 11.28 2.55 5.29
C TYR A 185 11.78 1.88 4.01
N ILE A 186 10.97 1.91 2.94
CA ILE A 186 11.26 1.24 1.67
C ILE A 186 11.13 2.26 0.54
N ALA A 187 12.22 2.60 -0.11
CA ALA A 187 12.24 3.61 -1.17
C ALA A 187 12.92 3.07 -2.44
N PHE A 188 12.23 3.21 -3.56
CA PHE A 188 12.71 2.82 -4.87
C PHE A 188 12.92 4.05 -5.74
N ASP A 189 14.06 4.15 -6.40
CA ASP A 189 14.43 5.29 -7.24
C ASP A 189 14.05 6.65 -6.62
N PRO A 190 14.38 6.91 -5.35
CA PRO A 190 13.94 8.12 -4.68
C PRO A 190 14.43 9.38 -5.40
N SER A 191 13.56 10.36 -5.60
CA SER A 191 13.84 11.63 -6.31
C SER A 191 14.79 12.53 -5.51
N LEU A 192 15.98 12.05 -5.18
CA LEU A 192 16.97 12.74 -4.35
C LEU A 192 17.57 13.99 -4.99
N TRP A 193 17.26 14.28 -6.24
CA TRP A 193 17.60 15.53 -6.94
C TRP A 193 16.84 16.75 -6.41
N TRP A 194 15.71 16.53 -5.71
CA TRP A 194 14.85 17.58 -5.16
C TRP A 194 15.62 18.57 -4.31
N ASN A 195 15.26 19.86 -4.43
CA ASN A 195 15.88 20.99 -3.72
C ASN A 195 17.42 20.98 -3.79
N ASN A 196 17.95 20.85 -5.03
CA ASN A 196 19.39 20.80 -5.29
C ASN A 196 20.11 19.69 -4.48
N LYS A 197 19.49 18.54 -4.30
CA LYS A 197 20.01 17.36 -3.58
C LYS A 197 20.20 17.61 -2.06
N GLU A 198 19.45 18.53 -1.49
CA GLU A 198 19.58 18.94 -0.08
C GLU A 198 19.50 17.76 0.89
N LEU A 199 18.56 16.81 0.59
CA LEU A 199 18.38 15.64 1.43
C LEU A 199 19.62 14.75 1.44
N LEU A 200 20.25 14.57 0.28
CA LEU A 200 21.51 13.82 0.15
C LEU A 200 22.66 14.51 0.90
N GLU A 201 22.76 15.85 0.79
CA GLU A 201 23.81 16.60 1.48
C GLU A 201 23.66 16.55 3.00
N LYS A 202 22.44 16.50 3.50
CA LYS A 202 22.13 16.33 4.93
C LYS A 202 22.27 14.89 5.43
N ALA A 203 22.37 13.92 4.53
CA ALA A 203 22.58 12.53 4.90
C ALA A 203 23.96 12.34 5.56
N GLY A 204 23.97 11.89 6.79
CA GLY A 204 25.20 11.70 7.58
C GLY A 204 25.56 12.84 8.52
N SER A 205 24.97 14.04 8.40
CA SER A 205 25.12 15.12 9.39
C SER A 205 24.07 15.02 10.52
N ARG A 206 23.02 14.24 10.31
CA ARG A 206 22.01 13.97 11.34
C ARG A 206 22.37 12.70 12.10
N SER A 207 23.05 12.92 13.21
CA SER A 207 22.89 12.02 14.36
C SER A 207 21.43 12.12 14.78
N GLY A 208 20.56 11.42 14.11
CA GLY A 208 19.20 11.22 14.58
C GLY A 208 19.31 10.73 16.01
N ALA A 209 18.60 11.35 16.93
CA ALA A 209 18.58 10.91 18.31
C ALA A 209 18.47 9.39 18.32
N SER A 210 19.42 8.73 19.00
CA SER A 210 19.40 7.30 19.25
C SER A 210 18.04 6.94 19.86
N GLY A 211 17.09 6.61 19.00
CA GLY A 211 15.81 6.03 19.40
C GLY A 211 16.14 4.64 19.95
N LYS A 212 15.44 4.20 20.96
CA LYS A 212 15.62 2.86 21.54
C LYS A 212 15.25 1.71 20.60
N GLN A 213 14.73 1.99 19.40
CA GLN A 213 14.18 1.02 18.46
C GLN A 213 14.96 0.99 17.16
N GLN A 214 15.36 -0.21 16.74
CA GLN A 214 16.06 -0.43 15.47
C GLN A 214 15.13 -0.13 14.29
N ARG A 215 15.59 0.67 13.35
CA ARG A 215 14.89 0.99 12.10
C ARG A 215 15.55 0.32 10.92
N THR A 216 14.78 0.12 9.87
CA THR A 216 15.28 -0.45 8.63
C THR A 216 15.01 0.50 7.48
N LEU A 217 16.03 0.76 6.66
CA LEU A 217 15.90 1.42 5.36
C LEU A 217 16.27 0.43 4.26
N TYR A 218 15.36 0.23 3.31
CA TYR A 218 15.62 -0.47 2.07
C TYR A 218 15.61 0.52 0.91
N LEU A 219 16.66 0.52 0.12
CA LEU A 219 16.80 1.31 -1.09
C LEU A 219 16.95 0.37 -2.29
N ALA A 220 16.33 0.70 -3.41
CA ALA A 220 16.69 0.12 -4.70
C ALA A 220 16.79 1.21 -5.77
N SER A 221 17.59 0.97 -6.80
CA SER A 221 17.75 1.90 -7.92
C SER A 221 17.78 1.17 -9.26
N SER A 222 17.15 1.79 -10.26
CA SER A 222 17.10 1.33 -11.65
C SER A 222 18.39 1.65 -12.41
N ASP A 223 18.33 1.56 -13.75
CA ASP A 223 19.39 1.99 -14.67
C ASP A 223 19.37 3.50 -14.94
N GLU A 224 18.35 4.23 -14.47
CA GLU A 224 18.27 5.69 -14.63
C GLU A 224 19.45 6.37 -13.93
N LYS A 225 20.37 6.91 -14.73
CA LYS A 225 21.71 7.30 -14.27
C LYS A 225 21.71 8.26 -13.08
N ASP A 226 20.87 9.30 -13.13
CA ASP A 226 20.85 10.30 -12.06
C ASP A 226 20.23 9.75 -10.77
N LEU A 227 19.16 8.97 -10.88
CA LEU A 227 18.51 8.35 -9.73
C LEU A 227 19.41 7.27 -9.11
N SER A 228 20.01 6.42 -9.94
CA SER A 228 20.94 5.37 -9.50
C SER A 228 22.14 5.95 -8.77
N LEU A 229 22.79 6.96 -9.38
CA LEU A 229 23.96 7.62 -8.78
C LEU A 229 23.62 8.26 -7.42
N LEU A 230 22.52 8.99 -7.34
CA LEU A 230 22.12 9.67 -6.10
C LEU A 230 21.70 8.67 -5.01
N THR A 231 21.02 7.60 -5.37
CA THR A 231 20.63 6.54 -4.44
C THR A 231 21.85 5.78 -3.91
N GLN A 232 22.82 5.49 -4.78
CA GLN A 232 24.09 4.88 -4.38
C GLN A 232 24.87 5.82 -3.42
N GLN A 233 24.98 7.11 -3.75
CA GLN A 233 25.64 8.09 -2.89
C GLN A 233 24.99 8.18 -1.51
N LEU A 234 23.64 8.14 -1.45
CA LEU A 234 22.91 8.10 -0.18
C LEU A 234 23.28 6.85 0.61
N ALA A 235 23.25 5.67 -0.03
CA ALA A 235 23.59 4.42 0.62
C ALA A 235 25.04 4.43 1.15
N ASP A 236 26.01 4.98 0.39
CA ASP A 236 27.41 5.04 0.80
C ASP A 236 27.65 6.03 1.94
N ARG A 237 26.97 7.19 1.93
CA ARG A 237 27.00 8.13 3.04
C ARG A 237 26.43 7.53 4.32
N LEU A 238 25.31 6.83 4.23
CA LEU A 238 24.70 6.14 5.36
C LEU A 238 25.57 5.00 5.88
N ARG A 239 26.21 4.20 5.02
CA ARG A 239 27.15 3.15 5.47
C ARG A 239 28.32 3.72 6.29
N LYS A 240 28.77 4.92 5.97
CA LYS A 240 29.86 5.58 6.69
C LYS A 240 29.42 6.23 8.01
N ASN A 241 28.20 6.76 8.06
CA ASN A 241 27.80 7.69 9.11
C ASN A 241 26.41 7.35 9.70
N ALA A 242 25.85 6.15 9.42
CA ALA A 242 24.53 5.80 9.93
C ALA A 242 24.54 5.70 11.48
N PRO A 243 23.43 6.09 12.12
CA PRO A 243 23.20 5.77 13.52
C PRO A 243 23.22 4.23 13.71
N ALA A 244 23.70 3.78 14.87
CA ALA A 244 23.85 2.35 15.17
C ALA A 244 22.49 1.58 15.15
N ASP A 245 21.40 2.30 15.26
CA ASP A 245 20.02 1.79 15.23
C ASP A 245 19.42 1.72 13.81
N LEU A 246 20.15 2.10 12.75
CA LEU A 246 19.70 2.00 11.37
C LEU A 246 20.30 0.78 10.66
N ARG A 247 19.44 -0.17 10.25
CA ARG A 247 19.78 -1.24 9.32
C ARG A 247 19.54 -0.79 7.88
N LEU A 248 20.61 -0.74 7.09
CA LEU A 248 20.53 -0.34 5.68
C LEU A 248 20.61 -1.55 4.75
N HIS A 249 19.70 -1.62 3.78
CA HIS A 249 19.76 -2.46 2.59
C HIS A 249 19.79 -1.59 1.34
N TYR A 250 20.67 -1.88 0.40
CA TYR A 250 20.70 -1.25 -0.91
C TYR A 250 20.86 -2.30 -2.00
N GLU A 251 19.96 -2.27 -2.98
CA GLU A 251 19.85 -3.22 -4.08
C GLU A 251 19.84 -2.45 -5.42
N PRO A 252 20.97 -2.38 -6.14
CA PRO A 252 20.97 -1.86 -7.50
C PRO A 252 20.32 -2.87 -8.44
N MET A 253 19.42 -2.41 -9.30
CA MET A 253 18.67 -3.21 -10.28
C MET A 253 18.88 -2.65 -11.69
N PRO A 254 20.10 -2.77 -12.25
CA PRO A 254 20.44 -2.15 -13.56
C PRO A 254 19.72 -2.79 -14.74
N GLN A 255 18.98 -3.88 -14.56
CA GLN A 255 18.10 -4.49 -15.56
C GLN A 255 16.72 -3.83 -15.61
N GLU A 256 16.37 -2.96 -14.65
CA GLU A 256 15.11 -2.27 -14.56
C GLU A 256 15.27 -0.80 -14.95
N THR A 257 14.25 -0.25 -15.58
CA THR A 257 14.11 1.20 -15.81
C THR A 257 13.33 1.84 -14.65
N HIS A 258 13.29 3.17 -14.61
CA HIS A 258 12.44 3.89 -13.65
C HIS A 258 10.96 3.46 -13.72
N ALA A 259 10.47 3.15 -14.92
CA ALA A 259 9.09 2.71 -15.12
C ALA A 259 8.82 1.25 -14.73
N THR A 260 9.84 0.42 -14.58
CA THR A 260 9.67 -1.03 -14.32
C THR A 260 10.16 -1.49 -12.95
N ILE A 261 10.97 -0.68 -12.28
CA ILE A 261 11.64 -1.08 -11.03
C ILE A 261 10.67 -1.37 -9.88
N TYR A 262 9.55 -0.65 -9.79
CA TYR A 262 8.73 -0.71 -8.59
C TYR A 262 8.28 -2.14 -8.28
N HIS A 263 7.74 -2.85 -9.26
CA HIS A 263 7.19 -4.20 -9.04
C HIS A 263 8.25 -5.22 -8.57
N PRO A 264 9.36 -5.44 -9.28
CA PRO A 264 10.39 -6.40 -8.85
C PRO A 264 11.10 -5.97 -7.56
N ALA A 265 11.37 -4.68 -7.37
CA ALA A 265 11.99 -4.17 -6.16
C ALA A 265 11.09 -4.34 -4.93
N ALA A 266 9.79 -4.08 -5.07
CA ALA A 266 8.81 -4.30 -4.00
C ALA A 266 8.73 -5.79 -3.64
N LEU A 267 8.67 -6.70 -4.63
CA LEU A 267 8.68 -8.13 -4.36
C LEU A 267 9.92 -8.58 -3.58
N GLN A 268 11.11 -8.09 -3.95
CA GLN A 268 12.34 -8.41 -3.25
C GLN A 268 12.37 -7.82 -1.83
N ALA A 269 11.99 -6.56 -1.67
CA ALA A 269 11.94 -5.89 -0.37
C ALA A 269 10.99 -6.59 0.59
N LEU A 270 9.76 -6.87 0.18
CA LEU A 270 8.75 -7.53 0.98
C LEU A 270 9.21 -8.90 1.47
N ARG A 271 9.78 -9.73 0.57
CA ARG A 271 10.30 -11.07 0.91
C ARG A 271 11.55 -11.02 1.78
N ARG A 272 12.40 -10.01 1.62
CA ARG A 272 13.63 -9.86 2.39
C ARG A 272 13.38 -9.36 3.80
N LEU A 273 12.54 -8.33 3.93
CA LEU A 273 12.33 -7.62 5.19
C LEU A 273 11.28 -8.29 6.07
N PHE A 274 10.25 -8.86 5.46
CA PHE A 274 9.10 -9.40 6.16
C PHE A 274 9.01 -10.93 6.06
N LYS A 275 10.16 -11.60 6.13
CA LYS A 275 10.19 -13.07 6.17
C LYS A 275 9.33 -13.60 7.31
N PRO A 276 8.61 -14.74 7.11
CA PRO A 276 8.00 -15.45 8.21
C PRO A 276 9.03 -15.82 9.27
N GLY A 277 8.64 -15.76 10.54
CA GLY A 277 9.45 -16.33 11.62
C GLY A 277 9.67 -17.84 11.36
N ARG A 278 10.84 -18.34 11.69
CA ARG A 278 11.12 -19.79 11.68
C ARG A 278 10.46 -20.43 12.86
#